data_cb5ba381c5634123f4467939db2285a5
#
_entry.id   cb5ba381c5634123f4467939db2285a5
#
_cell.length_a   1.000
_cell.length_b   1.000
_cell.length_c   1.000
_cell.angle_alpha   90.00
_cell.angle_beta   90.00
_cell.angle_gamma   90.00
#
_symmetry.space_group_name_H-M   'P 1'
#
loop_
_entity.id
_entity.type
_entity.pdbx_description
1 polymer ?
#
loop_
_entity_poly.entity_id
_entity_poly.type
_entity_poly.pdbx_seq_one_letter_code
_entity_poly.pdbx_strand_id
1 'polypeptide(L)'
;LYLKAKYFKIYVDEYQDCDKDMHALFMYICESLNIDTFVVGDEKQSIYIWRGAYPKAFMSIWDREDFSKKFMRDNFRSCQQIQNYSNLLCDETRDLYKTVDDLSSIIVICTTRSNWVASVTQYLAPNKKCALLRYSKANAEAGAKALSDGDMEFTYIPQTPISEITTDAAWLY
;
A
#
# COMPACT_ATOMS: atom_id res chain seq x y z
N LEU A 1 21.15 -2.38 -26.54
CA LEU A 1 22.04 -1.24 -26.82
C LEU A 1 21.36 0.11 -26.61
N TYR A 2 20.14 0.33 -27.12
CA TYR A 2 19.44 1.62 -27.00
C TYR A 2 19.20 2.04 -25.55
N LEU A 3 18.68 1.16 -24.69
CA LEU A 3 18.42 1.44 -23.26
C LEU A 3 19.70 1.84 -22.54
N LYS A 4 20.78 1.07 -22.71
CA LYS A 4 22.09 1.36 -22.12
C LYS A 4 22.69 2.69 -22.60
N ALA A 5 22.46 3.06 -23.85
CA ALA A 5 22.92 4.33 -24.40
C ALA A 5 22.11 5.54 -23.88
N LYS A 6 20.86 5.30 -23.49
CA LYS A 6 19.93 6.36 -23.06
C LYS A 6 19.86 6.54 -21.54
N TYR A 7 19.96 5.44 -20.79
CA TYR A 7 19.76 5.44 -19.34
C TYR A 7 20.99 4.87 -18.64
N PHE A 8 21.51 5.62 -17.68
CA PHE A 8 22.63 5.20 -16.83
C PHE A 8 22.14 4.60 -15.51
N LYS A 9 20.90 4.88 -15.11
CA LYS A 9 20.29 4.39 -13.88
C LYS A 9 18.79 4.19 -14.04
N ILE A 10 18.25 3.16 -13.35
CA ILE A 10 16.81 2.87 -13.28
C ILE A 10 16.40 2.81 -11.81
N TYR A 11 15.27 3.44 -11.51
CA TYR A 11 14.62 3.38 -10.22
C TYR A 11 13.33 2.58 -10.36
N VAL A 12 13.13 1.61 -9.48
CA VAL A 12 11.91 0.80 -9.43
C VAL A 12 11.34 0.90 -8.02
N ASP A 13 10.13 1.42 -7.94
CA ASP A 13 9.36 1.53 -6.70
C ASP A 13 8.32 0.42 -6.61
N GLU A 14 7.83 0.13 -5.40
CA GLU A 14 6.82 -0.88 -5.11
C GLU A 14 7.19 -2.27 -5.70
N TYR A 15 8.46 -2.64 -5.58
CA TYR A 15 8.97 -3.85 -6.24
C TYR A 15 8.30 -5.14 -5.78
N GLN A 16 7.71 -5.18 -4.59
CA GLN A 16 6.96 -6.33 -4.08
C GLN A 16 5.73 -6.69 -4.93
N ASP A 17 5.28 -5.75 -5.78
CA ASP A 17 4.13 -5.94 -6.68
C ASP A 17 4.53 -6.39 -8.09
N CYS A 18 5.83 -6.53 -8.36
CA CYS A 18 6.32 -7.07 -9.62
C CYS A 18 5.88 -8.53 -9.81
N ASP A 19 5.44 -8.85 -11.01
CA ASP A 19 5.27 -10.24 -11.46
C ASP A 19 6.61 -10.85 -11.89
N LYS A 20 6.58 -12.13 -12.30
CA LYS A 20 7.78 -12.84 -12.71
C LYS A 20 8.42 -12.27 -13.96
N ASP A 21 7.62 -11.78 -14.92
CA ASP A 21 8.13 -11.28 -16.20
C ASP A 21 8.76 -9.89 -16.00
N MET A 22 8.14 -9.04 -15.19
CA MET A 22 8.73 -7.76 -14.77
C MET A 22 10.05 -7.96 -14.02
N HIS A 23 10.08 -8.94 -13.11
CA HIS A 23 11.32 -9.29 -12.42
C HIS A 23 12.41 -9.76 -13.38
N ALA A 24 12.07 -10.66 -14.31
CA ALA A 24 13.03 -11.15 -15.32
C ALA A 24 13.56 -10.02 -16.20
N LEU A 25 12.69 -9.11 -16.64
CA LEU A 25 13.09 -7.92 -17.40
C LEU A 25 14.02 -7.02 -16.59
N PHE A 26 13.70 -6.77 -15.33
CA PHE A 26 14.53 -5.97 -14.43
C PHE A 26 15.93 -6.59 -14.26
N MET A 27 16.00 -7.89 -14.02
CA MET A 27 17.26 -8.61 -13.88
C MET A 27 18.08 -8.57 -15.18
N TYR A 28 17.43 -8.70 -16.34
CA TYR A 28 18.11 -8.53 -17.63
C TYR A 28 18.73 -7.12 -17.78
N ILE A 29 18.00 -6.08 -17.38
CA ILE A 29 18.49 -4.70 -17.43
C ILE A 29 19.70 -4.51 -16.50
N CYS A 30 19.58 -5.02 -15.29
CA CYS A 30 20.64 -4.94 -14.31
C CYS A 30 21.91 -5.70 -14.71
N GLU A 31 21.77 -6.98 -15.05
CA GLU A 31 22.89 -7.88 -15.27
C GLU A 31 23.45 -7.79 -16.71
N SER A 32 22.57 -7.90 -17.70
CA SER A 32 23.03 -8.00 -19.10
C SER A 32 23.32 -6.65 -19.71
N LEU A 33 22.56 -5.61 -19.35
CA LEU A 33 22.82 -4.26 -19.83
C LEU A 33 23.76 -3.49 -18.90
N ASN A 34 24.02 -3.99 -17.70
CA ASN A 34 24.88 -3.34 -16.71
C ASN A 34 24.49 -1.87 -16.49
N ILE A 35 23.20 -1.63 -16.23
CA ILE A 35 22.65 -0.32 -15.90
C ILE A 35 22.48 -0.28 -14.39
N ASP A 36 22.96 0.78 -13.74
CA ASP A 36 22.75 0.98 -12.30
C ASP A 36 21.28 0.92 -11.96
N THR A 37 20.94 0.17 -10.92
CA THR A 37 19.55 -0.04 -10.52
C THR A 37 19.35 0.33 -9.05
N PHE A 38 18.21 0.95 -8.76
CA PHE A 38 17.78 1.27 -7.41
C PHE A 38 16.35 0.76 -7.22
N VAL A 39 16.17 -0.10 -6.22
CA VAL A 39 14.92 -0.79 -5.96
C VAL A 39 14.39 -0.37 -4.59
N VAL A 40 13.11 -0.03 -4.53
CA VAL A 40 12.39 0.22 -3.29
C VAL A 40 11.19 -0.72 -3.21
N GLY A 41 10.92 -1.27 -2.05
CA GLY A 41 9.78 -2.14 -1.82
C GLY A 41 9.62 -2.49 -0.34
N ASP A 42 8.45 -3.00 -0.02
CA ASP A 42 8.14 -3.55 1.29
C ASP A 42 7.36 -4.85 1.11
N GLU A 43 7.98 -5.98 1.40
CA GLU A 43 7.39 -7.32 1.26
C GLU A 43 6.02 -7.43 1.97
N LYS A 44 5.86 -6.75 3.12
CA LYS A 44 4.62 -6.78 3.90
C LYS A 44 3.46 -6.07 3.20
N GLN A 45 3.75 -5.18 2.25
CA GLN A 45 2.76 -4.45 1.46
C GLN A 45 2.38 -5.16 0.16
N SER A 46 2.84 -6.38 -0.08
CA SER A 46 2.47 -7.17 -1.27
C SER A 46 1.01 -7.63 -1.19
N ILE A 47 0.12 -6.83 -1.74
CA ILE A 47 -1.33 -7.08 -1.74
C ILE A 47 -1.86 -7.58 -3.10
N TYR A 48 -1.03 -7.64 -4.13
CA TYR A 48 -1.40 -8.01 -5.49
C TYR A 48 -1.03 -9.44 -5.88
N ILE A 49 -0.83 -10.34 -4.92
CA ILE A 49 -0.53 -11.76 -5.16
C ILE A 49 -1.59 -12.40 -6.07
N TRP A 50 -2.86 -12.06 -5.88
CA TRP A 50 -3.97 -12.53 -6.70
C TRP A 50 -3.93 -12.03 -8.17
N ARG A 51 -3.16 -10.97 -8.45
CA ARG A 51 -2.91 -10.44 -9.80
C ARG A 51 -1.62 -10.97 -10.42
N GLY A 52 -0.88 -11.85 -9.72
CA GLY A 52 0.37 -12.41 -10.20
C GLY A 52 1.62 -11.78 -9.63
N ALA A 53 1.50 -10.87 -8.66
CA ALA A 53 2.66 -10.36 -7.95
C ALA A 53 3.47 -11.52 -7.35
N TYR A 54 4.78 -11.40 -7.46
CA TYR A 54 5.72 -12.43 -7.02
C TYR A 54 6.63 -11.87 -5.90
N PRO A 55 6.17 -11.87 -4.62
CA PRO A 55 6.90 -11.28 -3.51
C PRO A 55 8.32 -11.79 -3.35
N LYS A 56 8.56 -13.07 -3.71
CA LYS A 56 9.90 -13.67 -3.71
C LYS A 56 10.89 -12.95 -4.64
N ALA A 57 10.41 -12.19 -5.63
CA ALA A 57 11.26 -11.38 -6.48
C ALA A 57 12.03 -10.32 -5.67
N PHE A 58 11.36 -9.64 -4.76
CA PHE A 58 11.99 -8.65 -3.89
C PHE A 58 13.03 -9.29 -2.96
N MET A 59 12.67 -10.42 -2.33
CA MET A 59 13.59 -11.14 -1.46
C MET A 59 14.79 -11.69 -2.23
N SER A 60 14.61 -12.14 -3.47
CA SER A 60 15.73 -12.63 -4.29
C SER A 60 16.77 -11.54 -4.60
N ILE A 61 16.33 -10.28 -4.75
CA ILE A 61 17.25 -9.12 -4.86
C ILE A 61 17.87 -8.80 -3.49
N TRP A 62 17.07 -8.87 -2.44
CA TRP A 62 17.56 -8.64 -1.09
C TRP A 62 18.69 -9.59 -0.69
N ASP A 63 18.62 -10.85 -1.10
CA ASP A 63 19.62 -11.86 -0.76
C ASP A 63 20.91 -11.76 -1.59
N ARG A 64 20.94 -10.93 -2.62
CA ARG A 64 22.12 -10.74 -3.49
C ARG A 64 23.21 -9.94 -2.79
N GLU A 65 24.47 -10.31 -3.02
CA GLU A 65 25.65 -9.64 -2.47
C GLU A 65 26.04 -8.38 -3.26
N ASP A 66 25.68 -8.32 -4.54
CA ASP A 66 25.99 -7.20 -5.43
C ASP A 66 25.04 -5.99 -5.25
N PHE A 67 24.01 -6.11 -4.40
CA PHE A 67 23.14 -5.00 -4.02
C PHE A 67 23.48 -4.45 -2.62
N SER A 68 23.69 -3.13 -2.55
CA SER A 68 23.83 -2.43 -1.26
C SER A 68 22.44 -2.27 -0.61
N LYS A 69 22.26 -2.82 0.57
CA LYS A 69 21.00 -2.87 1.30
C LYS A 69 20.84 -1.68 2.22
N LYS A 70 19.66 -1.05 2.20
CA LYS A 70 19.29 0.05 3.09
C LYS A 70 17.90 -0.16 3.65
N PHE A 71 17.70 0.15 4.92
CA PHE A 71 16.39 0.15 5.56
C PHE A 71 15.89 1.56 5.77
N MET A 72 14.65 1.81 5.38
CA MET A 72 13.92 3.01 5.74
C MET A 72 13.11 2.72 7.00
N ARG A 73 13.55 3.23 8.13
CA ARG A 73 12.92 2.94 9.44
C ARG A 73 12.09 4.10 9.97
N ASP A 74 12.30 5.28 9.45
CA ASP A 74 11.60 6.47 9.91
C ASP A 74 10.31 6.66 9.11
N ASN A 75 9.21 6.82 9.84
CA ASN A 75 7.89 7.05 9.26
C ASN A 75 7.44 8.48 9.58
N PHE A 76 7.40 9.32 8.54
CA PHE A 76 6.95 10.71 8.63
C PHE A 76 5.50 10.90 8.16
N ARG A 77 4.84 9.84 7.69
CA ARG A 77 3.48 9.88 7.17
C ARG A 77 2.42 9.78 8.26
N SER A 78 2.62 8.88 9.21
CA SER A 78 1.61 8.50 10.20
C SER A 78 2.03 8.92 11.60
N CYS A 79 1.06 9.27 12.44
CA CYS A 79 1.32 9.49 13.87
C CYS A 79 1.79 8.21 14.56
N GLN A 80 2.43 8.35 15.71
CA GLN A 80 3.06 7.23 16.42
C GLN A 80 2.06 6.13 16.83
N GLN A 81 0.82 6.48 17.14
CA GLN A 81 -0.23 5.50 17.47
C GLN A 81 -0.54 4.58 16.29
N ILE A 82 -0.65 5.13 15.08
CA ILE A 82 -0.88 4.34 13.86
C ILE A 82 0.33 3.45 13.57
N GLN A 83 1.55 3.98 13.73
CA GLN A 83 2.77 3.20 13.57
C GLN A 83 2.81 2.03 14.56
N ASN A 84 2.52 2.29 15.84
CA ASN A 84 2.47 1.27 16.87
C ASN A 84 1.45 0.17 16.55
N TYR A 85 0.25 0.55 16.12
CA TYR A 85 -0.77 -0.41 15.73
C TYR A 85 -0.33 -1.26 14.54
N SER A 86 0.24 -0.64 13.52
CA SER A 86 0.79 -1.36 12.37
C SER A 86 1.92 -2.33 12.78
N ASN A 87 2.82 -1.90 13.66
CA ASN A 87 3.93 -2.71 14.13
C ASN A 87 3.48 -3.95 14.93
N LEU A 88 2.35 -3.86 15.64
CA LEU A 88 1.79 -4.99 16.36
C LEU A 88 1.19 -6.08 15.45
N LEU A 89 0.90 -5.76 14.18
CA LEU A 89 0.34 -6.72 13.22
C LEU A 89 1.40 -7.65 12.61
N CYS A 90 2.69 -7.31 12.74
CA CYS A 90 3.80 -8.10 12.21
C CYS A 90 4.79 -8.43 13.33
N ASP A 91 5.18 -9.70 13.45
CA ASP A 91 6.10 -10.14 14.50
C ASP A 91 7.46 -9.46 14.39
N GLU A 92 7.98 -9.23 13.18
CA GLU A 92 9.27 -8.62 12.91
C GLU A 92 9.35 -7.14 13.30
N THR A 93 8.22 -6.48 13.47
CA THR A 93 8.15 -5.05 13.82
C THR A 93 7.57 -4.78 15.20
N ARG A 94 7.16 -5.81 15.92
CA ARG A 94 6.51 -5.67 17.25
C ARG A 94 7.38 -4.93 18.25
N ASP A 95 8.69 -5.14 18.20
CA ASP A 95 9.66 -4.49 19.09
C ASP A 95 9.91 -3.00 18.76
N LEU A 96 9.36 -2.52 17.64
CA LEU A 96 9.43 -1.11 17.25
C LEU A 96 8.36 -0.24 17.93
N TYR A 97 7.59 -0.81 18.84
CA TYR A 97 6.59 -0.07 19.62
C TYR A 97 7.25 1.05 20.43
N LYS A 98 6.65 2.24 20.38
CA LYS A 98 7.05 3.39 21.18
C LYS A 98 5.90 3.86 22.06
N THR A 99 6.17 4.10 23.32
CA THR A 99 5.18 4.64 24.25
C THR A 99 4.70 6.01 23.78
N VAL A 100 3.39 6.24 23.85
CA VAL A 100 2.74 7.52 23.53
C VAL A 100 1.74 7.86 24.61
N ASP A 101 1.62 9.15 24.93
CA ASP A 101 0.71 9.63 25.99
C ASP A 101 -0.74 9.72 25.50
N ASP A 102 -0.95 9.93 24.19
CA ASP A 102 -2.27 10.03 23.58
C ASP A 102 -2.60 8.76 22.79
N LEU A 103 -3.67 8.06 23.20
CA LEU A 103 -4.16 6.83 22.57
C LEU A 103 -5.40 7.05 21.70
N SER A 104 -5.80 8.29 21.46
CA SER A 104 -7.08 8.64 20.82
C SER A 104 -7.15 8.41 19.31
N SER A 105 -6.01 8.14 18.65
CA SER A 105 -5.96 8.04 17.17
C SER A 105 -6.48 6.73 16.59
N ILE A 106 -6.65 5.69 17.41
CA ILE A 106 -7.14 4.37 16.97
C ILE A 106 -8.27 3.93 17.89
N ILE A 107 -9.40 3.64 17.29
CA ILE A 107 -10.57 3.11 17.98
C ILE A 107 -10.92 1.76 17.38
N VAL A 108 -10.93 0.72 18.21
CA VAL A 108 -11.36 -0.63 17.80
C VAL A 108 -12.80 -0.81 18.25
N ILE A 109 -13.70 -1.00 17.30
CA ILE A 109 -15.14 -1.14 17.57
C ILE A 109 -15.54 -2.59 17.33
N CYS A 110 -15.89 -3.30 18.41
CA CYS A 110 -16.48 -4.63 18.31
C CYS A 110 -18.00 -4.50 18.15
N THR A 111 -18.54 -4.96 17.02
CA THR A 111 -19.97 -4.82 16.72
C THR A 111 -20.50 -6.01 15.94
N THR A 112 -21.82 -6.13 15.84
CA THR A 112 -22.48 -7.12 15.00
C THR A 112 -22.70 -6.57 13.59
N ARG A 113 -22.99 -7.48 12.62
CA ARG A 113 -23.27 -7.09 11.24
C ARG A 113 -24.50 -6.15 11.11
N SER A 114 -25.46 -6.25 12.01
CA SER A 114 -26.64 -5.38 12.02
C SER A 114 -26.42 -4.02 12.65
N ASN A 115 -25.47 -3.91 13.59
CA ASN A 115 -25.32 -2.72 14.43
C ASN A 115 -24.09 -1.87 14.07
N TRP A 116 -23.31 -2.28 13.08
CA TRP A 116 -22.03 -1.63 12.77
C TRP A 116 -22.19 -0.17 12.37
N VAL A 117 -23.26 0.19 11.64
CA VAL A 117 -23.51 1.58 11.22
C VAL A 117 -23.67 2.47 12.43
N ALA A 118 -24.59 2.13 13.34
CA ALA A 118 -24.81 2.89 14.59
C ALA A 118 -23.55 2.96 15.46
N SER A 119 -22.79 1.86 15.52
CA SER A 119 -21.55 1.81 16.30
C SER A 119 -20.45 2.70 15.72
N VAL A 120 -20.39 2.86 14.41
CA VAL A 120 -19.36 3.68 13.74
C VAL A 120 -19.76 5.15 13.69
N THR A 121 -21.03 5.45 13.41
CA THR A 121 -21.52 6.82 13.23
C THR A 121 -21.22 7.73 14.43
N GLN A 122 -21.26 7.20 15.65
CA GLN A 122 -20.95 7.97 16.85
C GLN A 122 -19.50 8.49 16.92
N TYR A 123 -18.57 7.91 16.14
CA TYR A 123 -17.17 8.33 16.06
C TYR A 123 -16.86 9.17 14.83
N LEU A 124 -17.81 9.28 13.90
CA LEU A 124 -17.63 10.08 12.69
C LEU A 124 -17.97 11.54 12.98
N ALA A 125 -17.01 12.42 12.78
CA ALA A 125 -17.22 13.85 12.98
C ALA A 125 -17.90 14.45 11.73
N PRO A 126 -19.03 15.15 11.85
CA PRO A 126 -19.83 15.64 10.71
C PRO A 126 -19.08 16.53 9.72
N ASN A 127 -18.01 17.19 10.17
CA ASN A 127 -17.26 18.17 9.36
C ASN A 127 -15.83 17.68 8.98
N LYS A 128 -15.51 16.40 9.17
CA LYS A 128 -14.19 15.86 8.82
C LYS A 128 -14.30 14.93 7.61
N LYS A 129 -13.32 15.04 6.73
CA LYS A 129 -13.17 14.07 5.64
C LYS A 129 -12.86 12.70 6.21
N CYS A 130 -13.69 11.72 5.87
CA CYS A 130 -13.53 10.32 6.25
C CYS A 130 -13.42 9.44 5.03
N ALA A 131 -12.61 8.40 5.09
CA ALA A 131 -12.52 7.37 4.06
C ALA A 131 -13.01 6.04 4.62
N LEU A 132 -13.94 5.39 3.91
CA LEU A 132 -14.38 4.03 4.20
C LEU A 132 -13.61 3.05 3.34
N LEU A 133 -12.73 2.27 3.98
CA LEU A 133 -11.97 1.21 3.31
C LEU A 133 -12.67 -0.13 3.50
N ARG A 134 -12.85 -0.87 2.41
CA ARG A 134 -13.45 -2.21 2.41
C ARG A 134 -12.66 -3.14 1.49
N TYR A 135 -12.77 -4.43 1.73
CA TYR A 135 -12.04 -5.45 0.97
C TYR A 135 -12.42 -5.47 -0.52
N SER A 136 -13.67 -5.19 -0.87
CA SER A 136 -14.12 -5.19 -2.26
C SER A 136 -14.96 -3.97 -2.60
N LYS A 137 -15.04 -3.64 -3.90
CA LYS A 137 -15.88 -2.58 -4.44
C LYS A 137 -17.34 -2.71 -3.98
N ALA A 138 -17.93 -3.89 -4.14
CA ALA A 138 -19.32 -4.14 -3.72
C ALA A 138 -19.53 -3.88 -2.23
N ASN A 139 -18.57 -4.28 -1.38
CA ASN A 139 -18.63 -4.02 0.06
C ASN A 139 -18.45 -2.53 0.39
N ALA A 140 -17.65 -1.81 -0.39
CA ALA A 140 -17.47 -0.36 -0.22
C ALA A 140 -18.76 0.39 -0.59
N GLU A 141 -19.36 0.06 -1.73
CA GLU A 141 -20.63 0.64 -2.19
C GLU A 141 -21.78 0.36 -1.19
N ALA A 142 -21.92 -0.90 -0.75
CA ALA A 142 -22.91 -1.27 0.24
C ALA A 142 -22.70 -0.56 1.58
N GLY A 143 -21.43 -0.42 2.00
CA GLY A 143 -21.08 0.30 3.22
C GLY A 143 -21.35 1.79 3.12
N ALA A 144 -21.02 2.42 2.00
CA ALA A 144 -21.31 3.83 1.75
C ALA A 144 -22.81 4.11 1.78
N LYS A 145 -23.60 3.27 1.09
CA LYS A 145 -25.07 3.36 1.09
C LYS A 145 -25.62 3.25 2.51
N ALA A 146 -25.19 2.26 3.29
CA ALA A 146 -25.68 2.05 4.64
C ALA A 146 -25.35 3.22 5.58
N LEU A 147 -24.23 3.92 5.37
CA LEU A 147 -23.87 5.12 6.14
C LEU A 147 -24.64 6.36 5.65
N SER A 148 -24.93 6.46 4.35
CA SER A 148 -25.69 7.59 3.78
C SER A 148 -27.15 7.60 4.20
N ASP A 149 -27.75 6.46 4.49
CA ASP A 149 -29.10 6.36 5.04
C ASP A 149 -29.24 7.01 6.43
N GLY A 150 -28.12 7.43 7.07
CA GLY A 150 -28.01 8.05 8.36
C GLY A 150 -27.45 9.49 8.36
N ASP A 151 -27.92 10.36 7.48
CA ASP A 151 -27.52 11.79 7.39
C ASP A 151 -26.06 12.07 6.98
N MET A 152 -25.34 11.07 6.49
CA MET A 152 -23.97 11.24 6.01
C MET A 152 -23.87 10.95 4.53
N GLU A 153 -23.39 11.92 3.75
CA GLU A 153 -23.17 11.73 2.33
C GLU A 153 -21.77 11.13 2.07
N PHE A 154 -21.71 9.95 1.46
CA PHE A 154 -20.51 9.29 1.04
C PHE A 154 -20.42 9.20 -0.49
N THR A 155 -19.38 9.77 -1.05
CA THR A 155 -19.05 9.60 -2.46
C THR A 155 -18.16 8.37 -2.63
N TYR A 156 -18.59 7.42 -3.46
CA TYR A 156 -17.73 6.31 -3.87
C TYR A 156 -16.67 6.82 -4.85
N ILE A 157 -15.42 6.70 -4.51
CA ILE A 157 -14.30 6.99 -5.40
C ILE A 157 -13.79 5.64 -5.93
N PRO A 158 -14.09 5.29 -7.19
CA PRO A 158 -13.59 4.06 -7.77
C PRO A 158 -12.08 4.14 -7.90
N GLN A 159 -11.39 3.16 -7.39
CA GLN A 159 -10.00 2.95 -7.74
C GLN A 159 -9.97 2.27 -9.11
N THR A 160 -9.72 3.04 -10.15
CA THR A 160 -9.59 2.50 -11.50
C THR A 160 -8.16 1.97 -11.65
N PRO A 161 -7.96 0.67 -11.88
CA PRO A 161 -6.65 0.15 -12.20
C PRO A 161 -6.05 0.89 -13.39
N ILE A 162 -4.75 1.12 -13.37
CA ILE A 162 -4.03 1.81 -14.47
C ILE A 162 -4.32 1.16 -15.84
N SER A 163 -4.53 -0.17 -15.86
CA SER A 163 -4.92 -0.91 -17.06
C SER A 163 -6.29 -0.56 -17.64
N GLU A 164 -7.15 0.08 -16.86
CA GLU A 164 -8.48 0.54 -17.29
C GLU A 164 -8.48 2.02 -17.69
N ILE A 165 -7.39 2.73 -17.45
CA ILE A 165 -7.21 4.13 -17.81
C ILE A 165 -6.64 4.16 -19.23
N THR A 166 -7.30 4.90 -20.13
CA THR A 166 -6.74 5.17 -21.46
C THR A 166 -5.43 5.95 -21.29
N THR A 167 -4.50 5.82 -22.24
CA THR A 167 -3.17 6.45 -22.18
C THR A 167 -3.23 7.94 -21.86
N ASP A 168 -4.24 8.63 -22.36
CA ASP A 168 -4.44 10.07 -22.14
C ASP A 168 -4.91 10.40 -20.70
N ALA A 169 -5.64 9.50 -20.06
CA ALA A 169 -6.08 9.66 -18.68
C ALA A 169 -4.98 9.29 -17.66
N ALA A 170 -4.05 8.41 -18.01
CA ALA A 170 -2.95 8.00 -17.15
C ALA A 170 -1.96 9.14 -16.84
N TRP A 171 -1.94 10.20 -17.67
CA TRP A 171 -1.08 11.38 -17.47
C TRP A 171 -1.73 12.48 -16.62
N LEU A 172 -2.98 12.31 -16.21
CA LEU A 172 -3.73 13.27 -15.40
C LEU A 172 -3.74 12.93 -13.90
N TYR A 173 -3.13 11.82 -13.51
CA TYR A 173 -2.95 11.34 -12.15
C TYR A 173 -1.46 11.14 -11.83
#